data_68da189863c78fef4be39586bbd50a37
#
_entry.id   68da189863c78fef4be39586bbd50a37
#
_cell.length_a   1.000
_cell.length_b   1.000
_cell.length_c   1.000
_cell.angle_alpha   90.00
_cell.angle_beta   90.00
_cell.angle_gamma   90.00
#
_symmetry.space_group_name_H-M   'P 1'
#
loop_
_entity.id
_entity.type
_entity.pdbx_description
1 polymer ?
#
loop_
_entity_poly.entity_id
_entity_poly.type
_entity_poly.pdbx_seq_one_letter_code
_entity_poly.pdbx_strand_id
1 'polypeptide(L)'
;LVAEHAARAPVPLRHVWQEDRGFRAGAARNRAAAQTNAETLIFADGDCVPGRDFVQQHLALSEAGYFLSGNRVLLSENFTRHVLAERAPIHEWHASRWLRAWATRDVNRLLPLLMLPGGAWRKRSPEQWEGVKTCNLSLARVDFMRVNGFDESYSGWGLEDSDLAIRLIHAGVHHKSARFATPVFHLWHRENDRSRLAENQKLLDEIIASRRIEARVGVSQYV
;
A
#
# COMPACT_ATOMS: atom_id res chain seq x y z
N LEU A 1 -3.41 20.46 11.13
CA LEU A 1 -4.13 19.61 10.18
C LEU A 1 -4.58 18.26 10.80
N VAL A 2 -3.66 17.35 11.26
CA VAL A 2 -4.08 16.04 11.81
C VAL A 2 -4.96 16.20 13.05
N ALA A 3 -4.60 17.09 14.00
CA ALA A 3 -5.39 17.36 15.20
C ALA A 3 -6.81 17.88 14.88
N GLU A 4 -6.94 18.73 13.86
CA GLU A 4 -8.23 19.26 13.42
C GLU A 4 -9.13 18.15 12.84
N HIS A 5 -8.53 17.23 12.07
CA HIS A 5 -9.26 16.08 11.53
C HIS A 5 -9.59 15.05 12.60
N ALA A 6 -8.68 14.81 13.55
CA ALA A 6 -8.90 13.88 14.65
C ALA A 6 -10.11 14.26 15.51
N ALA A 7 -10.34 15.57 15.73
CA ALA A 7 -11.49 16.06 16.49
C ALA A 7 -12.85 15.80 15.82
N ARG A 8 -12.86 15.53 14.50
CA ARG A 8 -14.08 15.33 13.69
C ARG A 8 -14.19 13.92 13.11
N ALA A 9 -13.13 13.10 13.26
CA ALA A 9 -13.10 11.76 12.70
C ALA A 9 -14.11 10.84 13.44
N PRO A 10 -14.92 10.05 12.72
CA PRO A 10 -15.84 9.10 13.35
C PRO A 10 -15.13 7.88 13.96
N VAL A 11 -13.83 7.75 13.73
CA VAL A 11 -12.95 6.68 14.21
C VAL A 11 -11.68 7.30 14.80
N PRO A 12 -10.96 6.61 15.70
CA PRO A 12 -9.71 7.11 16.26
C PRO A 12 -8.69 7.43 15.14
N LEU A 13 -8.27 8.68 15.06
CA LEU A 13 -7.19 9.14 14.19
C LEU A 13 -5.97 9.47 15.06
N ARG A 14 -4.88 8.74 14.85
CA ARG A 14 -3.63 8.91 15.59
C ARG A 14 -2.54 9.42 14.66
N HIS A 15 -1.68 10.29 15.17
CA HIS A 15 -0.50 10.77 14.46
C HIS A 15 0.75 10.19 15.11
N VAL A 16 1.57 9.52 14.31
CA VAL A 16 2.87 9.02 14.74
C VAL A 16 3.95 9.81 13.98
N TRP A 17 4.75 10.55 14.75
CA TRP A 17 5.80 11.39 14.19
C TRP A 17 7.14 10.65 14.13
N GLN A 18 7.93 10.93 13.11
CA GLN A 18 9.34 10.58 13.05
C GLN A 18 10.13 11.74 12.46
N GLU A 19 11.42 11.83 12.84
CA GLU A 19 12.34 12.78 12.25
C GLU A 19 12.54 12.50 10.75
N ASP A 20 12.52 13.57 9.92
CA ASP A 20 12.84 13.47 8.51
C ASP A 20 14.36 13.26 8.33
N ARG A 21 14.72 12.05 7.97
CA ARG A 21 16.07 11.63 7.61
C ARG A 21 16.09 10.99 6.23
N GLY A 22 15.32 11.56 5.30
CA GLY A 22 15.11 11.05 3.96
C GLY A 22 14.01 9.98 3.87
N PHE A 23 13.97 9.26 2.75
CA PHE A 23 12.90 8.30 2.48
C PHE A 23 12.99 7.08 3.41
N ARG A 24 12.08 6.99 4.37
CA ARG A 24 12.00 5.93 5.40
C ARG A 24 10.56 5.45 5.59
N ALA A 25 9.91 5.12 4.50
CA ALA A 25 8.50 4.70 4.51
C ALA A 25 8.27 3.42 5.35
N GLY A 26 9.18 2.45 5.29
CA GLY A 26 9.13 1.23 6.11
C GLY A 26 9.08 1.55 7.61
N ALA A 27 9.96 2.43 8.09
CA ALA A 27 10.00 2.85 9.50
C ALA A 27 8.72 3.58 9.93
N ALA A 28 8.18 4.46 9.09
CA ALA A 28 6.91 5.15 9.36
C ALA A 28 5.75 4.16 9.51
N ARG A 29 5.66 3.18 8.60
CA ARG A 29 4.63 2.13 8.62
C ARG A 29 4.78 1.20 9.82
N ASN A 30 6.00 0.80 10.19
CA ASN A 30 6.28 -0.02 11.38
C ASN A 30 5.83 0.71 12.66
N ARG A 31 6.22 1.98 12.82
CA ARG A 31 5.82 2.81 13.97
C ARG A 31 4.30 2.94 14.08
N ALA A 32 3.61 3.17 12.96
CA ALA A 32 2.16 3.26 12.94
C ALA A 32 1.50 1.93 13.29
N ALA A 33 1.99 0.81 12.75
CA ALA A 33 1.49 -0.53 13.02
C ALA A 33 1.69 -0.95 14.49
N ALA A 34 2.78 -0.53 15.12
CA ALA A 34 3.04 -0.78 16.54
C ALA A 34 2.03 -0.06 17.48
N GLN A 35 1.40 1.04 17.02
CA GLN A 35 0.45 1.84 17.80
C GLN A 35 -1.00 1.35 17.70
N THR A 36 -1.26 0.21 17.05
CA THR A 36 -2.61 -0.33 16.87
C THR A 36 -2.72 -1.79 17.30
N ASN A 37 -3.90 -2.15 17.81
CA ASN A 37 -4.28 -3.53 18.10
C ASN A 37 -5.31 -4.07 17.10
N ALA A 38 -5.52 -3.38 15.96
CA ALA A 38 -6.43 -3.83 14.93
C ALA A 38 -5.99 -5.20 14.37
N GLU A 39 -6.94 -6.08 14.09
CA GLU A 39 -6.67 -7.43 13.55
C GLU A 39 -6.15 -7.37 12.12
N THR A 40 -6.61 -6.41 11.34
CA THR A 40 -6.21 -6.19 9.93
C THR A 40 -5.51 -4.85 9.78
N LEU A 41 -4.34 -4.87 9.17
CA LEU A 41 -3.61 -3.67 8.74
C LEU A 41 -3.90 -3.41 7.27
N ILE A 42 -4.26 -2.17 6.94
CA ILE A 42 -4.43 -1.69 5.57
C ILE A 42 -3.47 -0.51 5.37
N PHE A 43 -2.58 -0.64 4.40
CA PHE A 43 -1.58 0.38 4.08
C PHE A 43 -2.01 1.19 2.86
N ALA A 44 -1.87 2.50 2.97
CA ALA A 44 -2.02 3.45 1.88
C ALA A 44 -0.94 4.53 2.00
N ASP A 45 -0.53 5.13 0.88
CA ASP A 45 0.43 6.22 0.87
C ASP A 45 -0.29 7.58 0.96
N GLY A 46 0.38 8.61 1.45
CA GLY A 46 -0.20 9.94 1.67
C GLY A 46 -0.57 10.69 0.38
N ASP A 47 -0.08 10.23 -0.77
CA ASP A 47 -0.38 10.71 -2.11
C ASP A 47 -1.43 9.85 -2.84
N CYS A 48 -2.12 9.01 -2.12
CA CYS A 48 -3.11 8.09 -2.65
C CYS A 48 -4.51 8.41 -2.10
N VAL A 49 -5.48 8.59 -3.00
CA VAL A 49 -6.90 8.73 -2.66
C VAL A 49 -7.55 7.36 -2.80
N PRO A 50 -8.00 6.72 -1.71
CA PRO A 50 -8.71 5.45 -1.78
C PRO A 50 -10.08 5.61 -2.46
N GLY A 51 -10.54 4.58 -3.17
CA GLY A 51 -11.91 4.51 -3.66
C GLY A 51 -12.91 4.44 -2.50
N ARG A 52 -14.17 4.75 -2.77
CA ARG A 52 -15.22 4.89 -1.75
C ARG A 52 -15.33 3.69 -0.80
N ASP A 53 -15.27 2.47 -1.33
CA ASP A 53 -15.47 1.23 -0.56
C ASP A 53 -14.15 0.53 -0.22
N PHE A 54 -13.03 1.25 -0.27
CA PHE A 54 -11.68 0.71 -0.15
C PHE A 54 -11.48 -0.17 1.10
N VAL A 55 -11.81 0.36 2.28
CA VAL A 55 -11.67 -0.37 3.55
C VAL A 55 -12.61 -1.57 3.59
N GLN A 56 -13.88 -1.36 3.22
CA GLN A 56 -14.89 -2.42 3.20
C GLN A 56 -14.48 -3.58 2.30
N GLN A 57 -13.94 -3.29 1.10
CA GLN A 57 -13.51 -4.31 0.16
C GLN A 57 -12.26 -5.05 0.65
N HIS A 58 -11.30 -4.37 1.28
CA HIS A 58 -10.16 -5.04 1.91
C HIS A 58 -10.62 -6.02 3.00
N LEU A 59 -11.54 -5.60 3.87
CA LEU A 59 -12.09 -6.46 4.92
C LEU A 59 -12.91 -7.62 4.35
N ALA A 60 -13.74 -7.38 3.33
CA ALA A 60 -14.55 -8.43 2.68
C ALA A 60 -13.70 -9.49 1.97
N LEU A 61 -12.50 -9.11 1.48
CA LEU A 61 -11.56 -10.03 0.84
C LEU A 61 -10.54 -10.63 1.80
N SER A 62 -10.45 -10.11 3.04
CA SER A 62 -9.50 -10.61 4.05
C SER A 62 -9.74 -12.09 4.34
N GLU A 63 -8.66 -12.83 4.47
CA GLU A 63 -8.69 -14.27 4.73
C GLU A 63 -7.41 -14.69 5.44
N ALA A 64 -7.52 -15.57 6.44
CA ALA A 64 -6.37 -16.08 7.16
C ALA A 64 -5.36 -16.77 6.22
N GLY A 65 -4.08 -16.52 6.41
CA GLY A 65 -3.01 -17.03 5.56
C GLY A 65 -2.86 -16.32 4.21
N TYR A 66 -3.52 -15.15 4.02
CA TYR A 66 -3.38 -14.36 2.80
C TYR A 66 -3.13 -12.90 3.10
N PHE A 67 -2.25 -12.28 2.30
CA PHE A 67 -2.15 -10.84 2.17
C PHE A 67 -2.77 -10.39 0.85
N LEU A 68 -3.33 -9.18 0.83
CA LEU A 68 -4.04 -8.61 -0.32
C LEU A 68 -3.21 -7.50 -0.94
N SER A 69 -3.07 -7.49 -2.26
CA SER A 69 -2.56 -6.32 -2.97
C SER A 69 -3.47 -5.91 -4.12
N GLY A 70 -3.72 -4.61 -4.20
CA GLY A 70 -4.57 -4.01 -5.23
C GLY A 70 -3.79 -3.24 -6.28
N ASN A 71 -4.52 -2.53 -7.12
CA ASN A 71 -3.99 -1.68 -8.18
C ASN A 71 -4.09 -0.20 -7.82
N ARG A 72 -3.34 0.61 -8.56
CA ARG A 72 -3.49 2.06 -8.58
C ARG A 72 -3.77 2.59 -9.98
N VAL A 73 -4.51 3.69 -10.05
CA VAL A 73 -4.70 4.54 -11.23
C VAL A 73 -3.81 5.75 -11.04
N LEU A 74 -2.91 6.02 -11.98
CA LEU A 74 -2.00 7.16 -11.89
C LEU A 74 -2.67 8.37 -12.53
N LEU A 75 -2.68 9.49 -11.83
CA LEU A 75 -3.15 10.78 -12.33
C LEU A 75 -2.01 11.52 -13.05
N SER A 76 -2.36 12.30 -14.07
CA SER A 76 -1.41 13.23 -14.70
C SER A 76 -1.08 14.40 -13.77
N GLU A 77 0.01 15.10 -14.02
CA GLU A 77 0.42 16.27 -13.24
C GLU A 77 -0.66 17.37 -13.27
N ASN A 78 -1.15 17.70 -14.44
CA ASN A 78 -2.18 18.75 -14.60
C ASN A 78 -3.48 18.37 -13.90
N PHE A 79 -3.89 17.11 -14.02
CA PHE A 79 -5.09 16.64 -13.37
C PHE A 79 -4.94 16.59 -11.84
N THR A 80 -3.77 16.19 -11.33
CA THR A 80 -3.47 16.25 -9.90
C THR A 80 -3.56 17.68 -9.36
N ARG A 81 -2.99 18.66 -10.07
CA ARG A 81 -3.08 20.08 -9.68
C ARG A 81 -4.54 20.55 -9.63
N HIS A 82 -5.35 20.18 -10.64
CA HIS A 82 -6.78 20.50 -10.65
C HIS A 82 -7.52 19.86 -9.48
N VAL A 83 -7.32 18.55 -9.23
CA VAL A 83 -7.95 17.82 -8.12
C VAL A 83 -7.64 18.46 -6.76
N LEU A 84 -6.39 18.87 -6.54
CA LEU A 84 -5.95 19.49 -5.29
C LEU A 84 -6.51 20.92 -5.14
N ALA A 85 -6.49 21.73 -6.21
CA ALA A 85 -6.99 23.10 -6.19
C ALA A 85 -8.50 23.14 -5.90
N GLU A 86 -9.27 22.30 -6.56
CA GLU A 86 -10.72 22.23 -6.44
C GLU A 86 -11.19 21.33 -5.27
N ARG A 87 -10.26 20.65 -4.59
CA ARG A 87 -10.58 19.62 -3.59
C ARG A 87 -11.61 18.62 -4.12
N ALA A 88 -11.45 18.23 -5.39
CA ALA A 88 -12.44 17.42 -6.10
C ALA A 88 -12.58 16.03 -5.46
N PRO A 89 -13.80 15.58 -5.10
CA PRO A 89 -14.05 14.30 -4.46
C PRO A 89 -13.97 13.16 -5.48
N ILE A 90 -12.79 12.91 -6.05
CA ILE A 90 -12.59 11.94 -7.14
C ILE A 90 -13.00 10.52 -6.76
N HIS A 91 -12.97 10.16 -5.48
CA HIS A 91 -13.41 8.86 -4.97
C HIS A 91 -14.94 8.62 -5.12
N GLU A 92 -15.71 9.69 -5.35
CA GLU A 92 -17.15 9.64 -5.56
C GLU A 92 -17.56 9.72 -7.05
N TRP A 93 -16.57 9.82 -7.94
CA TRP A 93 -16.86 10.00 -9.35
C TRP A 93 -17.52 8.78 -10.00
N HIS A 94 -18.53 9.04 -10.81
CA HIS A 94 -19.18 8.03 -11.65
C HIS A 94 -18.27 7.61 -12.83
N ALA A 95 -18.56 6.45 -13.40
CA ALA A 95 -17.79 5.88 -14.52
C ALA A 95 -17.65 6.83 -15.72
N SER A 96 -18.67 7.65 -16.02
CA SER A 96 -18.63 8.61 -17.13
C SER A 96 -17.55 9.70 -16.96
N ARG A 97 -17.33 10.19 -15.73
CA ARG A 97 -16.26 11.15 -15.43
C ARG A 97 -14.89 10.52 -15.61
N TRP A 98 -14.74 9.28 -15.14
CA TRP A 98 -13.49 8.52 -15.31
C TRP A 98 -13.20 8.20 -16.78
N LEU A 99 -14.23 7.87 -17.58
CA LEU A 99 -14.07 7.66 -19.01
C LEU A 99 -13.57 8.93 -19.71
N ARG A 100 -14.13 10.09 -19.35
CA ARG A 100 -13.66 11.39 -19.86
C ARG A 100 -12.22 11.65 -19.45
N ALA A 101 -11.87 11.48 -18.17
CA ALA A 101 -10.50 11.68 -17.67
C ALA A 101 -9.49 10.76 -18.39
N TRP A 102 -9.89 9.55 -18.75
CA TRP A 102 -9.04 8.67 -19.55
C TRP A 102 -8.90 9.17 -21.00
N ALA A 103 -9.98 9.60 -21.62
CA ALA A 103 -9.97 10.12 -22.98
C ALA A 103 -9.10 11.39 -23.10
N THR A 104 -9.05 12.21 -22.06
CA THR A 104 -8.20 13.41 -21.96
C THR A 104 -6.77 13.10 -21.45
N ARG A 105 -6.44 11.82 -21.20
CA ARG A 105 -5.15 11.37 -20.64
C ARG A 105 -4.84 11.91 -19.24
N ASP A 106 -5.86 12.29 -18.50
CA ASP A 106 -5.75 12.68 -17.09
C ASP A 106 -5.45 11.49 -16.18
N VAL A 107 -5.82 10.29 -16.63
CA VAL A 107 -5.49 9.03 -15.95
C VAL A 107 -4.91 8.01 -16.93
N ASN A 108 -4.02 7.14 -16.44
CA ASN A 108 -3.30 6.20 -17.28
C ASN A 108 -4.14 4.99 -17.74
N ARG A 109 -5.17 4.61 -17.00
CA ARG A 109 -5.99 3.43 -17.28
C ARG A 109 -7.30 3.42 -16.50
N LEU A 110 -8.32 2.71 -17.00
CA LEU A 110 -9.63 2.55 -16.36
C LEU A 110 -9.84 1.16 -15.75
N LEU A 111 -9.10 0.17 -16.21
CA LEU A 111 -9.30 -1.22 -15.84
C LEU A 111 -9.37 -1.47 -14.32
N PRO A 112 -8.55 -0.79 -13.47
CA PRO A 112 -8.65 -0.92 -12.02
C PRO A 112 -9.97 -0.46 -11.39
N LEU A 113 -10.78 0.29 -12.12
CA LEU A 113 -12.08 0.80 -11.65
C LEU A 113 -13.21 -0.22 -11.81
N LEU A 114 -12.97 -1.31 -12.56
CA LEU A 114 -13.92 -2.41 -12.62
C LEU A 114 -14.04 -3.05 -11.24
N MET A 115 -15.27 -3.32 -10.82
CA MET A 115 -15.55 -4.01 -9.57
C MET A 115 -16.01 -5.44 -9.88
N LEU A 116 -15.17 -6.42 -9.53
CA LEU A 116 -15.46 -7.83 -9.75
C LEU A 116 -15.66 -8.54 -8.41
N PRO A 117 -16.61 -9.49 -8.34
CA PRO A 117 -16.89 -10.23 -7.11
C PRO A 117 -15.68 -11.03 -6.63
N GLY A 118 -15.74 -11.47 -5.38
CA GLY A 118 -14.80 -12.44 -4.83
C GLY A 118 -14.81 -13.76 -5.62
N GLY A 119 -13.80 -14.58 -5.45
CA GLY A 119 -13.72 -15.89 -6.08
C GLY A 119 -12.31 -16.47 -6.08
N ALA A 120 -12.22 -17.76 -6.42
CA ALA A 120 -10.96 -18.52 -6.41
C ALA A 120 -9.89 -17.94 -7.37
N TRP A 121 -10.31 -17.21 -8.41
CA TRP A 121 -9.41 -16.55 -9.36
C TRP A 121 -8.44 -15.55 -8.70
N ARG A 122 -8.82 -14.99 -7.54
CA ARG A 122 -7.99 -14.05 -6.78
C ARG A 122 -6.77 -14.72 -6.14
N LYS A 123 -6.76 -16.05 -6.04
CA LYS A 123 -5.72 -16.87 -5.42
C LYS A 123 -4.83 -17.61 -6.44
N ARG A 124 -4.94 -17.27 -7.74
CA ARG A 124 -4.24 -17.99 -8.82
C ARG A 124 -2.72 -17.86 -8.78
N SER A 125 -2.20 -16.83 -8.15
CA SER A 125 -0.75 -16.56 -8.07
C SER A 125 -0.35 -16.38 -6.60
N PRO A 126 -0.35 -17.45 -5.80
CA PRO A 126 -0.16 -17.35 -4.34
C PRO A 126 1.24 -16.91 -3.93
N GLU A 127 2.22 -17.08 -4.80
CA GLU A 127 3.63 -16.70 -4.57
C GLU A 127 4.03 -15.42 -5.34
N GLN A 128 3.06 -14.67 -5.86
CA GLN A 128 3.34 -13.43 -6.56
C GLN A 128 3.70 -12.32 -5.58
N TRP A 129 4.92 -11.85 -5.64
CA TRP A 129 5.41 -10.67 -4.92
C TRP A 129 5.68 -9.48 -5.85
N GLU A 130 5.94 -9.75 -7.14
CA GLU A 130 6.20 -8.71 -8.13
C GLU A 130 4.97 -7.81 -8.31
N GLY A 131 5.21 -6.52 -8.27
CA GLY A 131 4.16 -5.52 -8.45
C GLY A 131 3.28 -5.28 -7.21
N VAL A 132 3.54 -5.95 -6.09
CA VAL A 132 2.95 -5.59 -4.79
C VAL A 132 3.39 -4.16 -4.45
N LYS A 133 2.44 -3.35 -3.99
CA LYS A 133 2.68 -1.95 -3.60
C LYS A 133 1.95 -1.65 -2.29
N THR A 134 2.67 -1.08 -1.36
CA THR A 134 2.10 -0.72 -0.04
C THR A 134 1.04 0.36 -0.10
N CYS A 135 0.97 1.14 -1.15
CA CYS A 135 -0.14 2.08 -1.33
C CYS A 135 -1.52 1.41 -1.48
N ASN A 136 -1.56 0.07 -1.60
CA ASN A 136 -2.78 -0.72 -1.71
C ASN A 136 -2.51 -2.16 -1.25
N LEU A 137 -2.24 -2.32 0.03
CA LEU A 137 -1.85 -3.58 0.66
C LEU A 137 -2.64 -3.78 1.94
N SER A 138 -3.11 -5.01 2.20
CA SER A 138 -3.61 -5.38 3.53
C SER A 138 -3.22 -6.80 3.92
N LEU A 139 -3.11 -7.03 5.22
CA LEU A 139 -2.79 -8.33 5.80
C LEU A 139 -3.23 -8.40 7.28
N ALA A 140 -3.28 -9.59 7.83
CA ALA A 140 -3.51 -9.76 9.25
C ALA A 140 -2.33 -9.18 10.06
N ARG A 141 -2.64 -8.46 11.15
CA ARG A 141 -1.61 -7.92 12.05
C ARG A 141 -0.69 -9.00 12.60
N VAL A 142 -1.23 -10.16 12.92
CA VAL A 142 -0.45 -11.29 13.43
C VAL A 142 0.64 -11.72 12.43
N ASP A 143 0.34 -11.75 11.15
CA ASP A 143 1.30 -12.11 10.10
C ASP A 143 2.35 -11.00 9.90
N PHE A 144 1.93 -9.72 9.98
CA PHE A 144 2.85 -8.58 9.93
C PHE A 144 3.87 -8.62 11.09
N MET A 145 3.39 -8.87 12.30
CA MET A 145 4.25 -8.98 13.49
C MET A 145 5.17 -10.20 13.42
N ARG A 146 4.67 -11.34 12.92
CA ARG A 146 5.44 -12.58 12.74
C ARG A 146 6.64 -12.40 11.81
N VAL A 147 6.50 -11.61 10.76
CA VAL A 147 7.60 -11.32 9.83
C VAL A 147 8.44 -10.10 10.25
N ASN A 148 8.19 -9.56 11.44
CA ASN A 148 8.83 -8.37 11.99
C ASN A 148 8.62 -7.10 11.15
N GLY A 149 7.47 -6.97 10.46
CA GLY A 149 7.09 -5.78 9.70
C GLY A 149 7.97 -5.51 8.47
N PHE A 150 8.12 -4.24 8.11
CA PHE A 150 9.03 -3.80 7.04
C PHE A 150 10.48 -3.88 7.51
N ASP A 151 11.40 -4.25 6.62
CA ASP A 151 12.84 -4.24 6.92
C ASP A 151 13.39 -2.81 6.71
N GLU A 152 13.81 -2.16 7.80
CA GLU A 152 14.33 -0.80 7.80
C GLU A 152 15.79 -0.70 7.32
N SER A 153 16.39 -1.83 6.93
CA SER A 153 17.68 -1.85 6.23
C SER A 153 17.59 -1.29 4.81
N TYR A 154 16.38 -1.29 4.22
CA TYR A 154 16.12 -0.61 2.95
C TYR A 154 16.15 0.90 3.16
N SER A 155 17.06 1.58 2.48
CA SER A 155 17.22 3.02 2.56
C SER A 155 16.99 3.69 1.20
N GLY A 156 16.37 4.87 1.19
CA GLY A 156 15.91 5.47 -0.05
C GLY A 156 14.71 4.74 -0.63
N TRP A 157 14.35 5.05 -1.86
CA TRP A 157 13.15 4.52 -2.49
C TRP A 157 13.34 3.13 -3.08
N GLY A 158 12.41 2.22 -2.77
CA GLY A 158 12.10 1.02 -3.54
C GLY A 158 12.52 -0.30 -2.91
N LEU A 159 11.75 -1.32 -3.26
CA LEU A 159 11.90 -2.74 -2.95
C LEU A 159 11.55 -3.18 -1.52
N GLU A 160 11.28 -2.27 -0.58
CA GLU A 160 10.80 -2.61 0.76
C GLU A 160 9.43 -3.32 0.73
N ASP A 161 8.59 -2.98 -0.26
CA ASP A 161 7.28 -3.64 -0.51
C ASP A 161 7.48 -5.10 -0.94
N SER A 162 8.41 -5.31 -1.88
CA SER A 162 8.75 -6.62 -2.41
C SER A 162 9.36 -7.53 -1.35
N ASP A 163 10.27 -6.98 -0.53
CA ASP A 163 10.86 -7.69 0.59
C ASP A 163 9.80 -8.18 1.58
N LEU A 164 8.87 -7.30 2.00
CA LEU A 164 7.78 -7.70 2.88
C LEU A 164 6.95 -8.83 2.26
N ALA A 165 6.56 -8.70 0.99
CA ALA A 165 5.76 -9.71 0.30
C ALA A 165 6.47 -11.06 0.23
N ILE A 166 7.77 -11.08 -0.07
CA ILE A 166 8.59 -12.30 -0.12
C ILE A 166 8.66 -12.95 1.26
N ARG A 167 8.89 -12.18 2.33
CA ARG A 167 8.96 -12.72 3.70
C ARG A 167 7.61 -13.27 4.17
N LEU A 168 6.50 -12.65 3.78
CA LEU A 168 5.15 -13.19 4.02
C LEU A 168 4.98 -14.54 3.32
N ILE A 169 5.39 -14.66 2.05
CA ILE A 169 5.32 -15.92 1.30
C ILE A 169 6.21 -16.98 1.94
N HIS A 170 7.44 -16.65 2.35
CA HIS A 170 8.32 -17.57 3.07
C HIS A 170 7.72 -18.03 4.42
N ALA A 171 6.92 -17.17 5.06
CA ALA A 171 6.19 -17.50 6.28
C ALA A 171 4.90 -18.31 6.03
N GLY A 172 4.58 -18.65 4.77
CA GLY A 172 3.37 -19.38 4.40
C GLY A 172 2.11 -18.51 4.28
N VAL A 173 2.28 -17.18 4.20
CA VAL A 173 1.19 -16.24 3.92
C VAL A 173 1.18 -15.92 2.43
N HIS A 174 0.13 -16.33 1.74
CA HIS A 174 0.06 -16.28 0.28
C HIS A 174 -0.53 -14.97 -0.25
N HIS A 175 -0.21 -14.64 -1.49
CA HIS A 175 -0.81 -13.52 -2.19
C HIS A 175 -2.24 -13.83 -2.63
N LYS A 176 -3.14 -12.89 -2.36
CA LYS A 176 -4.51 -12.85 -2.89
C LYS A 176 -4.77 -11.50 -3.55
N SER A 177 -5.19 -11.53 -4.81
CA SER A 177 -5.38 -10.30 -5.59
C SER A 177 -6.59 -9.49 -5.12
N ALA A 178 -6.37 -8.24 -4.70
CA ALA A 178 -7.41 -7.24 -4.47
C ALA A 178 -7.71 -6.38 -5.71
N ARG A 179 -7.09 -6.70 -6.86
CA ARG A 179 -7.38 -6.04 -8.15
C ARG A 179 -8.87 -6.15 -8.47
N PHE A 180 -9.42 -5.09 -9.04
CA PHE A 180 -10.86 -5.02 -9.35
C PHE A 180 -11.78 -5.07 -8.11
N ALA A 181 -11.31 -4.58 -6.98
CA ALA A 181 -12.10 -4.41 -5.77
C ALA A 181 -11.69 -3.19 -4.95
N THR A 182 -10.40 -2.87 -4.93
CA THR A 182 -9.82 -1.81 -4.10
C THR A 182 -9.09 -0.77 -4.95
N PRO A 183 -9.77 0.04 -5.78
CA PRO A 183 -9.11 1.06 -6.58
C PRO A 183 -8.49 2.13 -5.68
N VAL A 184 -7.29 2.60 -6.07
CA VAL A 184 -6.59 3.72 -5.46
C VAL A 184 -6.16 4.68 -6.56
N PHE A 185 -6.35 5.98 -6.33
CA PHE A 185 -5.97 7.06 -7.24
C PHE A 185 -4.70 7.72 -6.73
N HIS A 186 -3.60 7.51 -7.46
CA HIS A 186 -2.29 8.02 -7.06
C HIS A 186 -2.06 9.38 -7.70
N LEU A 187 -1.94 10.39 -6.86
CA LEU A 187 -1.62 11.75 -7.26
C LEU A 187 -0.22 11.80 -7.87
N TRP A 188 -0.06 12.60 -8.91
CA TRP A 188 1.26 12.80 -9.49
C TRP A 188 2.19 13.53 -8.52
N HIS A 189 3.38 13.05 -8.43
CA HIS A 189 4.48 13.73 -7.76
C HIS A 189 5.78 13.47 -8.55
N ARG A 190 6.80 14.30 -8.32
CA ARG A 190 8.12 14.08 -8.88
C ARG A 190 8.65 12.73 -8.40
N GLU A 191 9.31 11.99 -9.28
CA GLU A 191 9.91 10.72 -8.91
C GLU A 191 10.93 10.89 -7.78
N ASN A 192 10.93 9.94 -6.84
CA ASN A 192 11.90 9.89 -5.76
C ASN A 192 13.29 9.56 -6.30
N ASP A 193 14.32 9.98 -5.56
CA ASP A 193 15.70 9.61 -5.83
C ASP A 193 15.87 8.08 -5.79
N ARG A 194 16.44 7.53 -6.86
CA ARG A 194 16.70 6.10 -7.04
C ARG A 194 18.16 5.72 -6.84
N SER A 195 18.99 6.60 -6.31
CA SER A 195 20.44 6.39 -6.14
C SER A 195 20.77 5.13 -5.32
N ARG A 196 19.88 4.75 -4.39
CA ARG A 196 20.06 3.57 -3.53
C ARG A 196 19.43 2.29 -4.09
N LEU A 197 18.82 2.32 -5.27
CA LEU A 197 18.08 1.17 -5.81
C LEU A 197 18.99 -0.07 -6.01
N ALA A 198 20.23 0.13 -6.43
CA ALA A 198 21.17 -0.96 -6.64
C ALA A 198 21.56 -1.68 -5.32
N GLU A 199 21.63 -0.93 -4.21
CA GLU A 199 21.89 -1.48 -2.88
C GLU A 199 20.65 -2.23 -2.37
N ASN A 200 19.46 -1.65 -2.54
CA ASN A 200 18.22 -2.30 -2.19
C ASN A 200 17.98 -3.58 -3.00
N GLN A 201 18.43 -3.63 -4.27
CA GLN A 201 18.36 -4.84 -5.10
C GLN A 201 19.20 -5.98 -4.50
N LYS A 202 20.38 -5.71 -3.99
CA LYS A 202 21.21 -6.72 -3.33
C LYS A 202 20.52 -7.31 -2.09
N LEU A 203 19.86 -6.45 -1.28
CA LEU A 203 19.09 -6.92 -0.13
C LEU A 203 17.91 -7.80 -0.56
N LEU A 204 17.25 -7.45 -1.67
CA LEU A 204 16.16 -8.26 -2.24
C LEU A 204 16.66 -9.61 -2.75
N ASP A 205 17.81 -9.65 -3.45
CA ASP A 205 18.41 -10.89 -3.94
C ASP A 205 18.80 -11.81 -2.78
N GLU A 206 19.31 -11.24 -1.68
CA GLU A 206 19.61 -11.98 -0.46
C GLU A 206 18.37 -12.59 0.19
N ILE A 207 17.25 -11.86 0.25
CA ILE A 207 16.02 -12.40 0.86
C ILE A 207 15.42 -13.51 0.01
N ILE A 208 15.47 -13.40 -1.32
CA ILE A 208 15.01 -14.43 -2.25
C ILE A 208 15.83 -15.72 -2.03
N ALA A 209 17.16 -15.60 -1.91
CA ALA A 209 18.06 -16.75 -1.77
C ALA A 209 17.99 -17.40 -0.37
N SER A 210 17.84 -16.62 0.69
CA SER A 210 17.99 -17.10 2.07
C SER A 210 16.74 -17.74 2.68
N ARG A 211 15.58 -17.55 2.09
CA ARG A 211 14.28 -17.92 2.66
C ARG A 211 14.00 -17.39 4.07
N ARG A 212 14.68 -16.33 4.47
CA ARG A 212 14.46 -15.64 5.74
C ARG A 212 13.01 -15.11 5.79
N ILE A 213 12.37 -15.20 6.95
CA ILE A 213 10.99 -14.74 7.17
C ILE A 213 10.92 -13.41 7.93
N GLU A 214 11.91 -13.10 8.76
CA GLU A 214 11.88 -11.90 9.60
C GLU A 214 12.74 -10.77 9.03
N ALA A 215 12.27 -9.52 9.20
CA ALA A 215 13.07 -8.35 8.94
C ALA A 215 14.29 -8.30 9.87
N ARG A 216 15.45 -7.85 9.37
CA ARG A 216 16.66 -7.64 10.18
C ARG A 216 16.44 -6.56 11.22
N VAL A 217 15.82 -5.48 10.79
CA VAL A 217 15.48 -4.32 11.62
C VAL A 217 14.02 -3.98 11.32
N GLY A 218 13.13 -4.25 12.24
CA GLY A 218 11.70 -4.17 11.94
C GLY A 218 10.83 -3.62 13.06
N VAL A 219 9.55 -4.00 13.06
CA VAL A 219 8.54 -3.46 13.96
C VAL A 219 8.82 -3.75 15.45
N SER A 220 9.59 -4.80 15.76
CA SER A 220 9.96 -5.14 17.14
C SER A 220 10.71 -4.05 17.89
N GLN A 221 11.27 -3.06 17.19
CA GLN A 221 11.91 -1.89 17.81
C GLN A 221 10.87 -0.94 18.49
N TYR A 222 9.59 -1.09 18.19
CA TYR A 222 8.52 -0.15 18.59
C TYR A 222 7.43 -0.78 19.48
N VAL A 223 7.57 -2.05 19.84
CA VAL A 223 6.63 -2.84 20.67
C VAL A 223 7.21 -3.19 22.03
#